data_0e8c8dfbb96e1a525c2a5f1ed0f33c43
#
_entry.id   0e8c8dfbb96e1a525c2a5f1ed0f33c43
#
_cell.length_a   1.000
_cell.length_b   1.000
_cell.length_c   1.000
_cell.angle_alpha   90.00
_cell.angle_beta   90.00
_cell.angle_gamma   90.00
#
_symmetry.space_group_name_H-M   'P 1'
#
loop_
_entity.id
_entity.type
_entity.pdbx_description
1 polymer ?
#
loop_
_entity_poly.entity_id
_entity_poly.type
_entity_poly.pdbx_seq_one_letter_code
_entity_poly.pdbx_strand_id
1 'polypeptide(L)'
;MPFMGCAMVDVGLIRARVIRVSVSGELGYEINCSSAEHILLRRLLLEAGADQGIREYGYNAMLSLRIEKSFGIWSAEFTQSYTARQTGMDRWIDWDKGDFIGRDAAIAERDNNTTAQYVVTLEVDADDADASGYEPVWHNGEMVGFVTSGAYGHTLGKSIAMAMVNREAADIGTQLSVHVVGVERSARVIAPSPYDPNGKAMRA
;
A
#
# COMPACT_ATOMS: atom_id res chain seq x y z
N MET A 1 7.01 7.34 21.46
CA MET A 1 6.72 5.91 21.09
C MET A 1 7.54 5.57 19.86
N PRO A 2 8.31 4.46 19.85
CA PRO A 2 9.08 4.06 18.67
C PRO A 2 8.16 3.61 17.53
N PHE A 3 8.65 3.64 16.29
CA PHE A 3 7.94 3.09 15.14
C PHE A 3 7.60 1.60 15.39
N MET A 4 6.40 1.17 15.02
CA MET A 4 5.81 -0.14 15.36
C MET A 4 5.51 -0.35 16.84
N GLY A 5 5.68 0.66 17.69
CA GLY A 5 5.30 0.59 19.11
C GLY A 5 3.78 0.61 19.28
N CYS A 6 3.31 -0.10 20.31
CA CYS A 6 1.91 -0.17 20.71
C CYS A 6 1.80 0.05 22.21
N ALA A 7 0.89 0.91 22.65
CA ALA A 7 0.65 1.18 24.08
C ALA A 7 -0.82 1.54 24.34
N MET A 8 -1.24 1.32 25.58
CA MET A 8 -2.49 1.88 26.11
C MET A 8 -2.19 3.29 26.64
N VAL A 9 -2.90 4.28 26.12
CA VAL A 9 -2.69 5.70 26.41
C VAL A 9 -4.04 6.34 26.79
N ASP A 10 -4.02 7.29 27.69
CA ASP A 10 -5.20 8.08 28.02
C ASP A 10 -5.24 9.33 27.12
N VAL A 11 -6.28 9.43 26.30
CA VAL A 11 -6.57 10.61 25.47
C VAL A 11 -7.77 11.34 26.10
N GLY A 12 -7.48 12.32 26.94
CA GLY A 12 -8.50 12.88 27.83
C GLY A 12 -9.01 11.80 28.78
N LEU A 13 -10.33 11.53 28.73
CA LEU A 13 -10.98 10.50 29.54
C LEU A 13 -11.08 9.14 28.81
N ILE A 14 -10.55 9.03 27.59
CA ILE A 14 -10.65 7.82 26.77
C ILE A 14 -9.40 6.99 26.95
N ARG A 15 -9.55 5.72 27.33
CA ARG A 15 -8.47 4.74 27.35
C ARG A 15 -8.32 4.11 25.98
N ALA A 16 -7.34 4.57 25.19
CA ALA A 16 -7.14 4.16 23.81
C ALA A 16 -5.90 3.29 23.64
N ARG A 17 -5.95 2.35 22.67
CA ARG A 17 -4.76 1.68 22.17
C ARG A 17 -4.19 2.53 21.04
N VAL A 18 -2.97 2.99 21.23
CA VAL A 18 -2.23 3.79 20.24
C VAL A 18 -1.12 2.96 19.65
N ILE A 19 -1.07 2.90 18.32
CA ILE A 19 -0.05 2.18 17.55
C ILE A 19 0.65 3.20 16.68
N ARG A 20 1.99 3.25 16.73
CA ARG A 20 2.76 4.10 15.83
C ARG A 20 3.04 3.39 14.52
N VAL A 21 2.16 3.56 13.57
CA VAL A 21 2.23 3.04 12.20
C VAL A 21 1.79 4.13 11.22
N SER A 22 2.03 3.91 9.93
CA SER A 22 1.68 4.88 8.90
C SER A 22 1.08 4.19 7.68
N VAL A 23 -0.04 4.69 7.23
CA VAL A 23 -0.65 4.32 5.95
C VAL A 23 -0.25 5.31 4.84
N SER A 24 0.08 6.53 5.20
CA SER A 24 0.45 7.60 4.26
C SER A 24 1.95 7.67 3.95
N GLY A 25 2.78 6.97 4.73
CA GLY A 25 4.24 7.08 4.65
C GLY A 25 4.85 8.20 5.49
N GLU A 26 4.01 9.01 6.13
CA GLU A 26 4.41 10.06 7.06
C GLU A 26 4.39 9.57 8.51
N LEU A 27 4.91 10.37 9.45
CA LEU A 27 4.75 10.09 10.88
C LEU A 27 3.25 9.98 11.20
N GLY A 28 2.84 8.85 11.74
CA GLY A 28 1.44 8.57 11.97
C GLY A 28 1.16 7.72 13.21
N TYR A 29 -0.09 7.74 13.62
CA TYR A 29 -0.62 6.92 14.70
C TYR A 29 -2.00 6.38 14.34
N GLU A 30 -2.25 5.13 14.66
CA GLU A 30 -3.59 4.58 14.75
C GLU A 30 -4.06 4.62 16.20
N ILE A 31 -5.24 5.20 16.43
CA ILE A 31 -5.82 5.33 17.77
C ILE A 31 -7.11 4.53 17.81
N ASN A 32 -7.13 3.46 18.57
CA ASN A 32 -8.26 2.55 18.69
C ASN A 32 -8.96 2.75 20.03
N CYS A 33 -10.24 3.04 20.00
CA CYS A 33 -11.11 3.17 21.18
C CYS A 33 -12.42 2.40 20.97
N SER A 34 -13.29 2.38 21.95
CA SER A 34 -14.64 1.84 21.77
C SER A 34 -15.46 2.69 20.79
N SER A 35 -16.41 2.07 20.08
CA SER A 35 -17.27 2.79 19.13
C SER A 35 -18.08 3.90 19.80
N ALA A 36 -18.45 3.73 21.07
CA ALA A 36 -19.18 4.75 21.85
C ALA A 36 -18.33 6.02 22.11
N GLU A 37 -17.02 5.90 22.13
CA GLU A 37 -16.08 6.99 22.44
C GLU A 37 -15.51 7.66 21.17
N HIS A 38 -15.73 7.09 20.00
CA HIS A 38 -15.14 7.55 18.74
C HIS A 38 -15.41 9.03 18.43
N ILE A 39 -16.65 9.50 18.62
CA ILE A 39 -17.02 10.90 18.38
C ILE A 39 -16.30 11.84 19.36
N LEU A 40 -16.19 11.43 20.63
CA LEU A 40 -15.47 12.20 21.63
C LEU A 40 -13.96 12.25 21.31
N LEU A 41 -13.37 11.10 20.93
CA LEU A 41 -11.96 11.04 20.52
C LEU A 41 -11.67 12.01 19.37
N ARG A 42 -12.51 11.97 18.31
CA ARG A 42 -12.36 12.89 17.17
C ARG A 42 -12.39 14.35 17.62
N ARG A 43 -13.32 14.72 18.49
CA ARG A 43 -13.44 16.08 19.04
C ARG A 43 -12.18 16.49 19.80
N LEU A 44 -11.71 15.65 20.70
CA LEU A 44 -10.49 15.91 21.49
C LEU A 44 -9.27 16.11 20.62
N LEU A 45 -9.11 15.30 19.57
CA LEU A 45 -7.99 15.45 18.62
C LEU A 45 -8.06 16.76 17.83
N LEU A 46 -9.26 17.14 17.35
CA LEU A 46 -9.45 18.39 16.61
C LEU A 46 -9.23 19.62 17.50
N GLU A 47 -9.69 19.57 18.75
CA GLU A 47 -9.45 20.64 19.72
C GLU A 47 -7.96 20.78 20.05
N ALA A 48 -7.29 19.66 20.36
CA ALA A 48 -5.85 19.66 20.69
C ALA A 48 -4.97 20.07 19.51
N GLY A 49 -5.38 19.77 18.29
CA GLY A 49 -4.62 20.09 17.07
C GLY A 49 -4.96 21.44 16.44
N ALA A 50 -5.92 22.20 16.99
CA ALA A 50 -6.43 23.43 16.38
C ALA A 50 -5.30 24.45 16.09
N ASP A 51 -4.46 24.70 17.09
CA ASP A 51 -3.33 25.64 16.97
C ASP A 51 -2.19 25.10 16.09
N GLN A 52 -2.19 23.79 15.80
CA GLN A 52 -1.24 23.12 14.91
C GLN A 52 -1.75 23.00 13.46
N GLY A 53 -2.93 23.53 13.19
CA GLY A 53 -3.54 23.50 11.86
C GLY A 53 -4.04 22.12 11.45
N ILE A 54 -4.47 21.29 12.39
CA ILE A 54 -5.06 19.96 12.10
C ILE A 54 -6.17 20.07 11.06
N ARG A 55 -6.20 19.12 10.14
CA ARG A 55 -7.24 19.03 9.12
C ARG A 55 -7.66 17.60 8.93
N GLU A 56 -8.94 17.41 8.66
CA GLU A 56 -9.46 16.12 8.22
C GLU A 56 -9.25 15.97 6.71
N TYR A 57 -8.95 14.76 6.28
CA TYR A 57 -8.86 14.41 4.86
C TYR A 57 -9.67 13.14 4.57
N GLY A 58 -10.14 13.02 3.35
CA GLY A 58 -11.02 11.93 2.93
C GLY A 58 -10.27 10.67 2.50
N TYR A 59 -11.03 9.61 2.28
CA TYR A 59 -10.54 8.29 1.87
C TYR A 59 -9.72 8.34 0.57
N ASN A 60 -10.15 9.13 -0.44
CA ASN A 60 -9.43 9.25 -1.70
C ASN A 60 -8.04 9.88 -1.52
N ALA A 61 -7.89 10.86 -0.62
CA ALA A 61 -6.58 11.41 -0.30
C ALA A 61 -5.67 10.36 0.37
N MET A 62 -6.23 9.54 1.27
CA MET A 62 -5.50 8.42 1.86
C MET A 62 -5.04 7.41 0.78
N LEU A 63 -5.91 7.08 -0.18
CA LEU A 63 -5.56 6.18 -1.29
C LEU A 63 -4.42 6.74 -2.15
N SER A 64 -4.43 8.04 -2.44
CA SER A 64 -3.34 8.71 -3.15
C SER A 64 -2.02 8.66 -2.36
N LEU A 65 -2.05 8.98 -1.08
CA LEU A 65 -0.85 8.96 -0.24
C LEU A 65 -0.24 7.56 -0.11
N ARG A 66 -1.07 6.53 0.13
CA ARG A 66 -0.56 5.17 0.33
C ARG A 66 0.05 4.57 -0.93
N ILE A 67 -0.47 4.95 -2.13
CA ILE A 67 0.03 4.38 -3.38
C ILE A 67 1.43 4.89 -3.71
N GLU A 68 1.76 6.12 -3.35
CA GLU A 68 3.11 6.67 -3.44
C GLU A 68 4.14 5.88 -2.61
N LYS A 69 3.65 5.10 -1.62
CA LYS A 69 4.43 4.18 -0.81
C LYS A 69 4.37 2.73 -1.29
N SER A 70 3.60 2.44 -2.33
CA SER A 70 3.28 1.08 -2.74
C SER A 70 2.71 0.24 -1.58
N PHE A 71 1.97 0.87 -0.69
CA PHE A 71 1.30 0.17 0.40
C PHE A 71 -0.01 -0.44 -0.10
N GLY A 72 -0.10 -1.77 -0.05
CA GLY A 72 -1.29 -2.50 -0.44
C GLY A 72 -2.41 -2.40 0.61
N ILE A 73 -3.62 -2.74 0.19
CA ILE A 73 -4.80 -2.82 1.06
C ILE A 73 -5.44 -4.21 1.01
N TRP A 74 -6.18 -4.55 2.06
CA TRP A 74 -6.82 -5.85 2.20
C TRP A 74 -7.80 -6.21 1.08
N SER A 75 -8.48 -5.22 0.53
CA SER A 75 -9.49 -5.43 -0.51
C SER A 75 -8.93 -5.53 -1.93
N ALA A 76 -7.63 -5.31 -2.11
CA ALA A 76 -7.00 -5.31 -3.42
C ALA A 76 -5.74 -6.19 -3.44
N GLU A 77 -4.62 -5.74 -2.91
CA GLU A 77 -3.33 -6.43 -2.99
C GLU A 77 -3.19 -7.60 -2.00
N PHE A 78 -3.80 -7.49 -0.80
CA PHE A 78 -3.61 -8.45 0.29
C PHE A 78 -4.82 -9.37 0.49
N THR A 79 -5.49 -9.73 -0.59
CA THR A 79 -6.59 -10.70 -0.53
C THR A 79 -6.07 -12.11 -0.26
N GLN A 80 -6.96 -13.01 0.17
CA GLN A 80 -6.65 -14.43 0.40
C GLN A 80 -6.30 -15.20 -0.90
N SER A 81 -6.47 -14.57 -2.06
CA SER A 81 -6.15 -15.16 -3.36
C SER A 81 -4.66 -15.14 -3.68
N TYR A 82 -3.88 -14.35 -2.94
CA TYR A 82 -2.45 -14.17 -3.21
C TYR A 82 -1.60 -14.67 -2.05
N THR A 83 -0.44 -15.23 -2.38
CA THR A 83 0.56 -15.62 -1.39
C THR A 83 1.35 -14.40 -0.89
N ALA A 84 2.04 -14.55 0.23
CA ALA A 84 2.92 -13.52 0.75
C ALA A 84 4.03 -13.14 -0.26
N ARG A 85 4.51 -14.12 -1.03
CA ARG A 85 5.55 -13.90 -2.03
C ARG A 85 5.05 -13.12 -3.24
N GLN A 86 3.85 -13.40 -3.71
CA GLN A 86 3.22 -12.64 -4.80
C GLN A 86 3.08 -11.15 -4.46
N THR A 87 2.85 -10.83 -3.20
CA THR A 87 2.62 -9.45 -2.72
C THR A 87 3.86 -8.79 -2.11
N GLY A 88 5.03 -9.46 -2.15
CA GLY A 88 6.27 -8.96 -1.55
C GLY A 88 6.25 -8.88 -0.03
N MET A 89 5.32 -9.62 0.62
CA MET A 89 5.19 -9.69 2.09
C MET A 89 6.04 -10.80 2.69
N ASP A 90 6.64 -11.66 1.87
CA ASP A 90 7.53 -12.74 2.32
C ASP A 90 8.77 -12.24 3.08
N ARG A 91 9.19 -10.99 2.85
CA ARG A 91 10.22 -10.30 3.63
C ARG A 91 9.88 -10.13 5.12
N TRP A 92 8.61 -10.29 5.50
CA TRP A 92 8.14 -10.20 6.88
C TRP A 92 7.99 -11.57 7.54
N ILE A 93 8.25 -12.65 6.80
CA ILE A 93 8.25 -14.00 7.35
C ILE A 93 9.58 -14.26 8.04
N ASP A 94 9.52 -14.55 9.34
CA ASP A 94 10.66 -15.09 10.07
C ASP A 94 10.77 -16.59 9.76
N TRP A 95 11.68 -16.93 8.86
CA TRP A 95 11.88 -18.29 8.37
C TRP A 95 12.48 -19.22 9.41
N ASP A 96 13.14 -18.68 10.45
CA ASP A 96 13.86 -19.41 11.48
C ASP A 96 13.04 -19.60 12.77
N LYS A 97 11.86 -19.00 12.89
CA LYS A 97 11.03 -19.05 14.09
C LYS A 97 10.44 -20.43 14.44
N GLY A 98 10.71 -21.46 13.65
CA GLY A 98 10.12 -22.78 13.80
C GLY A 98 8.84 -22.98 13.00
N ASP A 99 7.94 -23.86 13.45
CA ASP A 99 6.73 -24.23 12.70
C ASP A 99 5.62 -23.18 12.81
N PHE A 100 4.88 -22.98 11.71
CA PHE A 100 3.69 -22.15 11.62
C PHE A 100 2.77 -22.59 10.48
N ILE A 101 1.50 -22.22 10.55
CA ILE A 101 0.50 -22.60 9.52
C ILE A 101 0.94 -22.04 8.16
N GLY A 102 1.09 -22.94 7.17
CA GLY A 102 1.49 -22.60 5.80
C GLY A 102 3.00 -22.53 5.56
N ARG A 103 3.84 -22.83 6.57
CA ARG A 103 5.31 -22.77 6.46
C ARG A 103 5.84 -23.62 5.30
N ASP A 104 5.45 -24.88 5.21
CA ASP A 104 5.96 -25.79 4.19
C ASP A 104 5.58 -25.37 2.78
N ALA A 105 4.35 -24.87 2.59
CA ALA A 105 3.89 -24.34 1.32
C ALA A 105 4.67 -23.07 0.92
N ALA A 106 4.91 -22.16 1.86
CA ALA A 106 5.66 -20.94 1.62
C ALA A 106 7.14 -21.21 1.31
N ILE A 107 7.76 -22.19 1.99
CA ILE A 107 9.11 -22.66 1.70
C ILE A 107 9.17 -23.29 0.30
N ALA A 108 8.23 -24.17 -0.02
CA ALA A 108 8.17 -24.85 -1.33
C ALA A 108 8.00 -23.81 -2.47
N GLU A 109 7.15 -22.81 -2.31
CA GLU A 109 7.01 -21.71 -3.28
C GLU A 109 8.33 -20.94 -3.47
N ARG A 110 9.00 -20.60 -2.37
CA ARG A 110 10.27 -19.88 -2.38
C ARG A 110 11.37 -20.68 -3.06
N ASP A 111 11.59 -21.93 -2.62
CA ASP A 111 12.75 -22.74 -3.00
C ASP A 111 12.61 -23.27 -4.42
N ASN A 112 11.40 -23.61 -4.86
CA ASN A 112 11.12 -24.04 -6.23
C ASN A 112 10.87 -22.87 -7.19
N ASN A 113 10.79 -21.63 -6.66
CA ASN A 113 10.57 -20.40 -7.42
C ASN A 113 9.32 -20.49 -8.34
N THR A 114 8.22 -21.01 -7.80
CA THR A 114 6.97 -21.29 -8.54
C THR A 114 6.00 -20.12 -8.58
N THR A 115 6.33 -18.97 -8.00
CA THR A 115 5.49 -17.77 -8.02
C THR A 115 5.26 -17.32 -9.47
N ALA A 116 4.01 -17.34 -9.91
CA ALA A 116 3.63 -17.05 -11.30
C ALA A 116 3.39 -15.55 -11.55
N GLN A 117 2.99 -14.82 -10.53
CA GLN A 117 2.63 -13.40 -10.61
C GLN A 117 3.21 -12.64 -9.43
N TYR A 118 3.44 -11.35 -9.62
CA TYR A 118 3.91 -10.43 -8.58
C TYR A 118 3.13 -9.13 -8.60
N VAL A 119 2.93 -8.57 -7.42
CA VAL A 119 2.49 -7.18 -7.32
C VAL A 119 3.66 -6.26 -7.66
N VAL A 120 3.42 -5.35 -8.59
CA VAL A 120 4.39 -4.34 -9.02
C VAL A 120 3.82 -2.93 -8.84
N THR A 121 4.70 -1.94 -8.83
CA THR A 121 4.32 -0.52 -8.89
C THR A 121 4.58 0.00 -10.29
N LEU A 122 3.60 0.68 -10.86
CA LEU A 122 3.64 1.26 -12.20
C LEU A 122 3.62 2.79 -12.11
N GLU A 123 4.47 3.42 -12.88
CA GLU A 123 4.29 4.80 -13.32
C GLU A 123 3.49 4.75 -14.63
N VAL A 124 2.35 5.44 -14.68
CA VAL A 124 1.45 5.47 -15.83
C VAL A 124 1.49 6.85 -16.47
N ASP A 125 1.67 6.91 -17.78
CA ASP A 125 1.67 8.15 -18.57
C ASP A 125 0.23 8.54 -18.87
N ALA A 126 -0.43 9.19 -17.90
CA ALA A 126 -1.81 9.61 -17.98
C ALA A 126 -2.00 10.98 -17.29
N ASP A 127 -2.61 11.91 -18.05
CA ASP A 127 -2.80 13.31 -17.59
C ASP A 127 -4.26 13.62 -17.23
N ASP A 128 -5.21 12.84 -17.73
CA ASP A 128 -6.64 13.14 -17.69
C ASP A 128 -7.47 12.12 -16.88
N ALA A 129 -6.90 10.96 -16.59
CA ALA A 129 -7.54 9.93 -15.77
C ALA A 129 -6.49 8.99 -15.15
N ASP A 130 -6.67 8.63 -13.89
CA ASP A 130 -5.84 7.63 -13.23
C ASP A 130 -6.49 6.24 -13.31
N ALA A 131 -5.66 5.20 -13.31
CA ALA A 131 -6.16 3.85 -13.09
C ALA A 131 -6.73 3.74 -11.67
N SER A 132 -7.74 2.91 -11.48
CA SER A 132 -8.44 2.77 -10.19
C SER A 132 -8.49 1.32 -9.67
N GLY A 133 -8.47 0.36 -10.58
CA GLY A 133 -8.49 -1.07 -10.30
C GLY A 133 -9.22 -1.84 -11.39
N TYR A 134 -8.73 -3.03 -11.67
CA TYR A 134 -9.21 -3.97 -12.69
C TYR A 134 -8.94 -3.58 -14.14
N GLU A 135 -8.24 -2.48 -14.42
CA GLU A 135 -7.76 -2.16 -15.76
C GLU A 135 -6.76 -3.22 -16.23
N PRO A 136 -6.89 -3.74 -17.47
CA PRO A 136 -5.97 -4.73 -18.00
C PRO A 136 -4.59 -4.13 -18.25
N VAL A 137 -3.56 -4.91 -17.92
CA VAL A 137 -2.16 -4.59 -18.17
C VAL A 137 -1.64 -5.46 -19.32
N TRP A 138 -1.00 -4.82 -20.28
CA TRP A 138 -0.53 -5.46 -21.51
C TRP A 138 0.98 -5.35 -21.66
N HIS A 139 1.57 -6.38 -22.25
CA HIS A 139 2.97 -6.42 -22.63
C HIS A 139 3.10 -7.12 -24.00
N ASN A 140 3.70 -6.44 -24.97
CA ASN A 140 3.89 -6.98 -26.34
C ASN A 140 2.60 -7.53 -26.99
N GLY A 141 1.45 -6.88 -26.73
CA GLY A 141 0.15 -7.27 -27.28
C GLY A 141 -0.57 -8.40 -26.53
N GLU A 142 0.01 -8.92 -25.45
CA GLU A 142 -0.60 -9.94 -24.58
C GLU A 142 -1.00 -9.34 -23.24
N MET A 143 -2.16 -9.75 -22.73
CA MET A 143 -2.60 -9.36 -21.39
C MET A 143 -1.79 -10.14 -20.35
N VAL A 144 -0.99 -9.41 -19.56
CA VAL A 144 -0.08 -10.00 -18.56
C VAL A 144 -0.56 -9.81 -17.12
N GLY A 145 -1.66 -9.09 -16.92
CA GLY A 145 -2.18 -8.85 -15.58
C GLY A 145 -3.25 -7.77 -15.54
N PHE A 146 -3.47 -7.23 -14.36
CA PHE A 146 -4.45 -6.17 -14.14
C PHE A 146 -4.03 -5.25 -13.00
N VAL A 147 -4.50 -4.00 -13.05
CA VAL A 147 -4.31 -3.02 -11.98
C VAL A 147 -5.12 -3.45 -10.75
N THR A 148 -4.49 -3.43 -9.60
CA THR A 148 -5.16 -3.70 -8.32
C THR A 148 -5.64 -2.42 -7.66
N SER A 149 -4.91 -1.33 -7.84
CA SER A 149 -5.27 0.01 -7.36
C SER A 149 -4.44 1.08 -8.05
N GLY A 150 -4.95 2.28 -8.14
CA GLY A 150 -4.25 3.40 -8.75
C GLY A 150 -4.78 4.74 -8.25
N ALA A 151 -3.98 5.77 -8.39
CA ALA A 151 -4.32 7.16 -8.09
C ALA A 151 -3.23 8.10 -8.59
N TYR A 152 -3.54 9.38 -8.67
CA TYR A 152 -2.51 10.41 -8.85
C TYR A 152 -1.70 10.57 -7.56
N GLY A 153 -0.39 10.43 -7.68
CA GLY A 153 0.57 10.69 -6.60
C GLY A 153 0.92 12.17 -6.55
N HIS A 154 0.25 12.92 -5.67
CA HIS A 154 0.39 14.38 -5.60
C HIS A 154 1.78 14.84 -5.20
N THR A 155 2.52 14.07 -4.40
CA THR A 155 3.89 14.38 -4.01
C THR A 155 4.86 14.11 -5.15
N LEU A 156 4.62 13.04 -5.90
CA LEU A 156 5.45 12.63 -7.03
C LEU A 156 5.12 13.41 -8.32
N GLY A 157 3.91 13.99 -8.41
CA GLY A 157 3.42 14.65 -9.60
C GLY A 157 3.14 13.71 -10.77
N LYS A 158 2.74 12.46 -10.50
CA LYS A 158 2.59 11.38 -11.48
C LYS A 158 1.42 10.48 -11.18
N SER A 159 0.83 9.88 -12.22
CA SER A 159 -0.12 8.78 -12.07
C SER A 159 0.63 7.51 -11.69
N ILE A 160 0.22 6.89 -10.59
CA ILE A 160 0.83 5.68 -10.02
C ILE A 160 -0.23 4.59 -9.90
N ALA A 161 0.13 3.36 -10.24
CA ALA A 161 -0.72 2.21 -10.04
C ALA A 161 0.05 1.06 -9.38
N MET A 162 -0.67 0.19 -8.70
CA MET A 162 -0.20 -1.14 -8.33
C MET A 162 -0.93 -2.16 -9.21
N ALA A 163 -0.23 -3.18 -9.65
CA ALA A 163 -0.79 -4.19 -10.53
C ALA A 163 -0.26 -5.58 -10.16
N MET A 164 -1.11 -6.59 -10.33
CA MET A 164 -0.69 -7.99 -10.32
C MET A 164 -0.35 -8.36 -11.75
N VAL A 165 0.90 -8.69 -12.01
CA VAL A 165 1.39 -9.04 -13.36
C VAL A 165 2.12 -10.37 -13.36
N ASN A 166 2.13 -11.03 -14.52
CA ASN A 166 2.90 -12.24 -14.72
C ASN A 166 4.39 -11.99 -14.47
N ARG A 167 5.08 -13.00 -14.01
CA ARG A 167 6.48 -12.95 -13.58
C ARG A 167 7.40 -12.30 -14.61
N GLU A 168 7.20 -12.66 -15.89
CA GLU A 168 8.05 -12.20 -17.01
C GLU A 168 7.92 -10.70 -17.26
N ALA A 169 6.84 -10.09 -16.76
CA ALA A 169 6.56 -8.66 -16.89
C ALA A 169 6.86 -7.86 -15.62
N ALA A 170 7.35 -8.50 -14.55
CA ALA A 170 7.48 -7.89 -13.23
C ALA A 170 8.80 -7.12 -12.98
N ASP A 171 9.78 -7.23 -13.87
CA ASP A 171 11.09 -6.62 -13.66
C ASP A 171 11.02 -5.09 -13.74
N ILE A 172 11.74 -4.41 -12.84
CA ILE A 172 11.84 -2.94 -12.84
C ILE A 172 12.39 -2.46 -14.19
N GLY A 173 11.71 -1.50 -14.78
CA GLY A 173 12.03 -0.94 -16.10
C GLY A 173 11.23 -1.55 -17.24
N THR A 174 10.51 -2.66 -17.03
CA THR A 174 9.66 -3.26 -18.05
C THR A 174 8.62 -2.26 -18.54
N GLN A 175 8.53 -2.12 -19.87
CA GLN A 175 7.53 -1.27 -20.52
C GLN A 175 6.24 -2.06 -20.69
N LEU A 176 5.16 -1.49 -20.24
CA LEU A 176 3.81 -2.05 -20.24
C LEU A 176 2.84 -1.04 -20.84
N SER A 177 1.60 -1.44 -21.03
CA SER A 177 0.49 -0.49 -21.21
C SER A 177 -0.69 -0.86 -20.32
N VAL A 178 -1.48 0.15 -19.96
CA VAL A 178 -2.70 0.03 -19.15
C VAL A 178 -3.85 0.70 -19.87
N HIS A 179 -4.98 0.04 -19.97
CA HIS A 179 -6.18 0.65 -20.57
C HIS A 179 -6.98 1.40 -19.51
N VAL A 180 -6.77 2.70 -19.42
CA VAL A 180 -7.46 3.59 -18.48
C VAL A 180 -8.63 4.25 -19.18
N VAL A 181 -9.87 4.00 -18.73
CA VAL A 181 -11.11 4.54 -19.30
C VAL A 181 -11.18 4.34 -20.82
N GLY A 182 -10.76 3.14 -21.29
CA GLY A 182 -10.80 2.76 -22.72
C GLY A 182 -9.67 3.36 -23.57
N VAL A 183 -8.71 4.07 -22.97
CA VAL A 183 -7.54 4.60 -23.68
C VAL A 183 -6.31 3.84 -23.22
N GLU A 184 -5.53 3.35 -24.17
CA GLU A 184 -4.25 2.71 -23.89
C GLU A 184 -3.22 3.78 -23.47
N ARG A 185 -2.63 3.59 -22.28
CA ARG A 185 -1.60 4.46 -21.69
C ARG A 185 -0.31 3.69 -21.52
N SER A 186 0.80 4.31 -21.88
CA SER A 186 2.11 3.74 -21.59
C SER A 186 2.32 3.65 -20.08
N ALA A 187 2.93 2.57 -19.64
CA ALA A 187 3.28 2.37 -18.24
C ALA A 187 4.66 1.73 -18.12
N ARG A 188 5.28 1.91 -16.98
CA ARG A 188 6.59 1.31 -16.68
C ARG A 188 6.60 0.77 -15.26
N VAL A 189 7.15 -0.41 -15.08
CA VAL A 189 7.42 -0.95 -13.75
C VAL A 189 8.51 -0.12 -13.08
N ILE A 190 8.23 0.41 -11.91
CA ILE A 190 9.18 1.20 -11.11
C ILE A 190 9.48 0.50 -9.78
N ALA A 191 10.55 0.93 -9.12
CA ALA A 191 10.86 0.47 -7.78
C ALA A 191 9.70 0.78 -6.82
N PRO A 192 9.34 -0.13 -5.91
CA PRO A 192 8.29 0.10 -4.93
C PRO A 192 8.67 1.25 -3.99
N SER A 193 7.64 1.88 -3.40
CA SER A 193 7.81 3.01 -2.49
C SER A 193 8.55 4.20 -3.13
N PRO A 194 8.11 4.73 -4.28
CA PRO A 194 8.80 5.83 -4.97
C PRO A 194 8.90 7.10 -4.12
N TYR A 195 7.94 7.35 -3.23
CA TYR A 195 8.06 8.39 -2.21
C TYR A 195 8.82 7.84 -0.99
N ASP A 196 9.86 8.54 -0.54
CA ASP A 196 10.68 8.19 0.62
C ASP A 196 11.00 6.67 0.71
N PRO A 197 11.79 6.11 -0.22
CA PRO A 197 12.01 4.66 -0.31
C PRO A 197 12.54 4.02 0.98
N ASN A 198 13.26 4.81 1.78
CA ASN A 198 13.83 4.37 3.05
C ASN A 198 12.87 4.50 4.25
N GLY A 199 11.68 5.09 4.05
CA GLY A 199 10.70 5.29 5.10
C GLY A 199 11.18 6.17 6.25
N LYS A 200 11.96 7.20 5.96
CA LYS A 200 12.52 8.12 6.98
C LYS A 200 11.41 8.95 7.62
N ALA A 201 10.48 9.48 6.81
CA ALA A 201 9.40 10.32 7.30
C ALA A 201 8.50 9.59 8.30
N MET A 202 8.11 8.35 8.03
CA MET A 202 7.26 7.57 8.94
C MET A 202 7.99 7.09 10.22
N ARG A 203 9.33 7.14 10.23
CA ARG A 203 10.17 6.73 11.37
C ARG A 203 10.76 7.90 12.13
N ALA A 204 10.54 9.12 11.68
CA ALA A 204 11.06 10.35 12.27
C ALA A 204 10.68 10.54 13.75
#